data_60aeba26017f6ee7b2eab40f2d8060f5
#
_entry.id   60aeba26017f6ee7b2eab40f2d8060f5
#
_cell.length_a   1.000
_cell.length_b   1.000
_cell.length_c   1.000
_cell.angle_alpha   90.00
_cell.angle_beta   90.00
_cell.angle_gamma   90.00
#
_symmetry.space_group_name_H-M   'P 1'
#
loop_
_entity.id
_entity.type
_entity.pdbx_description
1 polymer ?
#
loop_
_entity_poly.entity_id
_entity_poly.type
_entity_poly.pdbx_seq_one_letter_code
_entity_poly.pdbx_strand_id
1 'polypeptide(L)'
;MALLTEKQKDELKDRIRQIETRTDAEIVMVLAKRSDNYGYAPTLFAACTSMLIPLVSLYWPFWLSTSEVVSMQLIAFIVLTILFRIPNLLRLVVPRRTKYFRASNMAMRQFLTQRVHTTQDNLGCLIFVSELERYIEIVSDHGLAEIDNAIWENAVTNAIPLLKQGEIESSFVNTIETVGSVLIEHFPASKEKKGLPDHLIEV
;
A
#
# COMPACT_ATOMS: atom_id res chain seq x y z
N MET A 1 11.71 10.50 2.82
CA MET A 1 11.78 10.90 1.42
C MET A 1 10.36 10.87 0.91
N ALA A 2 9.86 11.93 0.30
CA ALA A 2 8.52 11.95 -0.28
C ALA A 2 8.46 10.93 -1.43
N LEU A 3 7.31 10.24 -1.61
CA LEU A 3 7.14 9.22 -2.64
C LEU A 3 6.91 9.83 -4.03
N LEU A 4 6.30 11.01 -4.04
CA LEU A 4 6.07 11.84 -5.21
C LEU A 4 6.64 13.23 -4.99
N THR A 5 7.11 13.86 -6.05
CA THR A 5 7.48 15.28 -6.02
C THR A 5 6.22 16.14 -5.97
N GLU A 6 6.32 17.37 -5.47
CA GLU A 6 5.17 18.29 -5.41
C GLU A 6 4.55 18.51 -6.80
N LYS A 7 5.40 18.60 -7.84
CA LYS A 7 4.92 18.72 -9.23
C LYS A 7 4.05 17.53 -9.64
N GLN A 8 4.49 16.30 -9.34
CA GLN A 8 3.75 15.07 -9.63
C GLN A 8 2.41 15.03 -8.87
N LYS A 9 2.41 15.47 -7.62
CA LYS A 9 1.18 15.56 -6.81
C LYS A 9 0.19 16.55 -7.42
N ASP A 10 0.67 17.71 -7.87
CA ASP A 10 -0.20 18.72 -8.48
C ASP A 10 -0.76 18.23 -9.82
N GLU A 11 0.05 17.57 -10.64
CA GLU A 11 -0.41 16.95 -11.89
C GLU A 11 -1.50 15.88 -11.65
N LEU A 12 -1.35 15.04 -10.61
CA LEU A 12 -2.36 14.05 -10.23
C LEU A 12 -3.65 14.72 -9.73
N LYS A 13 -3.54 15.74 -8.87
CA LYS A 13 -4.70 16.51 -8.40
C LYS A 13 -5.47 17.15 -9.55
N ASP A 14 -4.76 17.75 -10.50
CA ASP A 14 -5.40 18.39 -11.65
C ASP A 14 -6.13 17.37 -12.54
N ARG A 15 -5.57 16.17 -12.74
CA ARG A 15 -6.24 15.08 -13.44
C ARG A 15 -7.51 14.63 -12.73
N ILE A 16 -7.45 14.44 -11.40
CA ILE A 16 -8.64 14.09 -10.62
C ILE A 16 -9.71 15.16 -10.79
N ARG A 17 -9.37 16.43 -10.61
CA ARG A 17 -10.32 17.55 -10.80
C ARG A 17 -10.95 17.55 -12.18
N GLN A 18 -10.17 17.33 -13.24
CA GLN A 18 -10.69 17.25 -14.61
C GLN A 18 -11.69 16.10 -14.79
N ILE A 19 -11.47 14.97 -14.16
CA ILE A 19 -12.41 13.85 -14.18
C ILE A 19 -13.66 14.20 -13.38
N GLU A 20 -13.51 14.75 -12.18
CA GLU A 20 -14.62 15.10 -11.29
C GLU A 20 -15.53 16.21 -11.86
N THR A 21 -15.04 17.07 -12.74
CA THR A 21 -15.91 18.01 -13.46
C THR A 21 -16.86 17.32 -14.45
N ARG A 22 -16.59 16.06 -14.79
CA ARG A 22 -17.33 15.30 -15.80
C ARG A 22 -18.17 14.15 -15.23
N THR A 23 -18.05 13.90 -13.91
CA THR A 23 -18.80 12.84 -13.23
C THR A 23 -19.39 13.34 -11.92
N ASP A 24 -20.47 12.77 -11.43
CA ASP A 24 -21.02 13.03 -10.09
C ASP A 24 -20.27 12.26 -9.00
N ALA A 25 -19.39 11.31 -9.35
CA ALA A 25 -18.56 10.60 -8.40
C ALA A 25 -17.39 11.44 -7.88
N GLU A 26 -16.93 11.20 -6.69
CA GLU A 26 -15.75 11.82 -6.06
C GLU A 26 -14.62 10.81 -5.92
N ILE A 27 -13.39 11.22 -6.27
CA ILE A 27 -12.20 10.36 -6.25
C ILE A 27 -11.21 10.90 -5.22
N VAL A 28 -10.91 10.09 -4.22
CA VAL A 28 -9.85 10.37 -3.25
C VAL A 28 -8.70 9.39 -3.46
N MET A 29 -7.49 9.91 -3.52
CA MET A 29 -6.28 9.10 -3.62
C MET A 29 -5.49 9.12 -2.34
N VAL A 30 -5.07 7.95 -1.90
CA VAL A 30 -4.20 7.80 -0.73
C VAL A 30 -2.95 7.04 -1.10
N LEU A 31 -1.80 7.69 -0.92
CA LEU A 31 -0.49 7.09 -1.07
C LEU A 31 0.13 6.85 0.30
N ALA A 32 0.30 5.58 0.64
CA ALA A 32 0.95 5.16 1.87
C ALA A 32 2.37 4.65 1.58
N LYS A 33 3.33 5.13 2.34
CA LYS A 33 4.69 4.59 2.29
C LYS A 33 4.75 3.14 2.76
N ARG A 34 3.94 2.82 3.76
CA ARG A 34 3.74 1.47 4.31
C ARG A 34 2.43 1.42 5.07
N SER A 35 1.80 0.25 5.09
CA SER A 35 0.51 0.08 5.75
C SER A 35 0.61 -0.36 7.22
N ASP A 36 1.79 -0.84 7.64
CA ASP A 36 2.07 -1.22 9.04
C ASP A 36 3.56 -1.05 9.37
N ASN A 37 3.88 -0.96 10.63
CA ASN A 37 5.28 -0.86 11.09
C ASN A 37 6.04 -2.19 11.01
N TYR A 38 5.34 -3.34 10.98
CA TYR A 38 5.90 -4.70 10.93
C TYR A 38 7.04 -4.97 11.93
N GLY A 39 7.08 -4.23 13.07
CA GLY A 39 8.19 -4.29 14.00
C GLY A 39 8.44 -5.68 14.60
N TYR A 40 7.41 -6.51 14.68
CA TYR A 40 7.48 -7.88 15.18
C TYR A 40 8.16 -8.86 14.20
N ALA A 41 7.97 -8.66 12.89
CA ALA A 41 8.43 -9.61 11.88
C ALA A 41 9.97 -9.71 11.80
N PRO A 42 10.74 -8.61 11.74
CA PRO A 42 12.20 -8.64 11.81
C PRO A 42 12.70 -9.35 13.07
N THR A 43 12.12 -9.02 14.22
CA THR A 43 12.54 -9.59 15.51
C THR A 43 12.29 -11.10 15.59
N LEU A 44 11.09 -11.54 15.17
CA LEU A 44 10.75 -12.96 15.14
C LEU A 44 11.68 -13.74 14.19
N PHE A 45 11.91 -13.21 12.99
CA PHE A 45 12.76 -13.86 12.00
C PHE A 45 14.22 -13.90 12.46
N ALA A 46 14.71 -12.84 13.07
CA ALA A 46 16.05 -12.80 13.66
C ALA A 46 16.18 -13.82 14.80
N ALA A 47 15.18 -13.94 15.67
CA ALA A 47 15.16 -14.92 16.75
C ALA A 47 15.20 -16.35 16.20
N CYS A 48 14.31 -16.70 15.26
CA CYS A 48 14.28 -18.02 14.65
C CYS A 48 15.61 -18.36 13.95
N THR A 49 16.18 -17.40 13.21
CA THR A 49 17.44 -17.60 12.48
C THR A 49 18.62 -17.74 13.44
N SER A 50 18.70 -16.93 14.50
CA SER A 50 19.79 -17.02 15.49
C SER A 50 19.75 -18.32 16.30
N MET A 51 18.55 -18.92 16.49
CA MET A 51 18.43 -20.23 17.16
C MET A 51 19.05 -21.38 16.35
N LEU A 52 19.34 -21.19 15.07
CA LEU A 52 20.05 -22.20 14.28
C LEU A 52 21.55 -22.27 14.62
N ILE A 53 22.13 -21.23 15.23
CA ILE A 53 23.58 -21.18 15.54
C ILE A 53 24.02 -22.33 16.45
N PRO A 54 23.35 -22.59 17.59
CA PRO A 54 23.71 -23.75 18.42
C PRO A 54 23.57 -25.08 17.68
N LEU A 55 22.56 -25.23 16.83
CA LEU A 55 22.35 -26.45 16.04
C LEU A 55 23.47 -26.66 15.02
N VAL A 56 23.89 -25.60 14.34
CA VAL A 56 25.00 -25.64 13.37
C VAL A 56 26.33 -25.91 14.09
N SER A 57 26.54 -25.36 15.29
CA SER A 57 27.76 -25.55 16.06
C SER A 57 28.01 -27.02 16.45
N LEU A 58 26.96 -27.86 16.56
CA LEU A 58 27.08 -29.29 16.80
C LEU A 58 27.80 -30.06 15.68
N TYR A 59 27.71 -29.56 14.45
CA TYR A 59 28.33 -30.17 13.26
C TYR A 59 29.60 -29.45 12.81
N TRP A 60 29.99 -28.37 13.54
CA TRP A 60 31.14 -27.55 13.19
C TRP A 60 32.42 -28.24 13.65
N PRO A 61 33.47 -28.30 12.83
CA PRO A 61 34.68 -29.04 13.15
C PRO A 61 35.56 -28.38 14.22
N PHE A 62 35.25 -27.18 14.67
CA PHE A 62 35.98 -26.45 15.70
C PHE A 62 35.31 -26.58 17.07
N TRP A 63 36.10 -26.78 18.12
CA TRP A 63 35.63 -26.85 19.49
C TRP A 63 35.30 -25.44 19.99
N LEU A 64 34.05 -25.08 19.94
CA LEU A 64 33.53 -23.83 20.49
C LEU A 64 33.08 -24.06 21.93
N SER A 65 33.45 -23.15 22.82
CA SER A 65 32.93 -23.16 24.20
C SER A 65 31.46 -22.72 24.20
N THR A 66 30.69 -23.13 25.19
CA THR A 66 29.29 -22.75 25.35
C THR A 66 29.12 -21.22 25.38
N SER A 67 30.05 -20.51 26.01
CA SER A 67 30.03 -19.03 26.08
C SER A 67 30.21 -18.36 24.71
N GLU A 68 31.06 -18.96 23.87
CA GLU A 68 31.27 -18.46 22.49
C GLU A 68 30.01 -18.65 21.64
N VAL A 69 29.36 -19.81 21.70
CA VAL A 69 28.13 -20.11 20.98
C VAL A 69 26.99 -19.15 21.40
N VAL A 70 26.82 -18.95 22.72
CA VAL A 70 25.79 -18.01 23.23
C VAL A 70 26.09 -16.57 22.80
N SER A 71 27.37 -16.15 22.88
CA SER A 71 27.75 -14.79 22.44
C SER A 71 27.50 -14.59 20.94
N MET A 72 27.85 -15.57 20.11
CA MET A 72 27.59 -15.53 18.66
C MET A 72 26.09 -15.45 18.37
N GLN A 73 25.26 -16.22 19.10
CA GLN A 73 23.81 -16.19 18.95
C GLN A 73 23.22 -14.81 19.28
N LEU A 74 23.66 -14.20 20.40
CA LEU A 74 23.17 -12.85 20.79
C LEU A 74 23.60 -11.78 19.79
N ILE A 75 24.86 -11.80 19.34
CA ILE A 75 25.36 -10.87 18.33
C ILE A 75 24.57 -11.05 17.03
N ALA A 76 24.38 -12.28 16.56
CA ALA A 76 23.63 -12.56 15.35
C ALA A 76 22.17 -12.08 15.46
N PHE A 77 21.51 -12.31 16.61
CA PHE A 77 20.15 -11.82 16.85
C PHE A 77 20.06 -10.31 16.71
N ILE A 78 20.97 -9.56 17.32
CA ILE A 78 21.00 -8.09 17.26
C ILE A 78 21.23 -7.63 15.81
N VAL A 79 22.26 -8.16 15.16
CA VAL A 79 22.62 -7.81 13.78
C VAL A 79 21.49 -8.12 12.82
N LEU A 80 20.90 -9.30 12.90
CA LEU A 80 19.77 -9.70 12.04
C LEU A 80 18.53 -8.85 12.29
N THR A 81 18.24 -8.50 13.55
CA THR A 81 17.12 -7.62 13.88
C THR A 81 17.24 -6.25 13.21
N ILE A 82 18.44 -5.69 13.19
CA ILE A 82 18.73 -4.41 12.52
C ILE A 82 18.64 -4.58 11.00
N LEU A 83 19.27 -5.64 10.48
CA LEU A 83 19.32 -5.90 9.03
C LEU A 83 17.93 -6.11 8.43
N PHE A 84 17.05 -6.88 9.08
CA PHE A 84 15.69 -7.15 8.60
C PHE A 84 14.75 -5.95 8.70
N ARG A 85 15.15 -4.82 9.30
CA ARG A 85 14.41 -3.55 9.27
C ARG A 85 14.60 -2.78 7.97
N ILE A 86 15.60 -3.15 7.15
CA ILE A 86 15.81 -2.55 5.84
C ILE A 86 14.60 -2.88 4.94
N PRO A 87 13.97 -1.90 4.26
CA PRO A 87 12.72 -2.10 3.51
C PRO A 87 12.73 -3.27 2.52
N ASN A 88 13.85 -3.47 1.82
CA ASN A 88 13.98 -4.56 0.86
C ASN A 88 13.96 -5.95 1.52
N LEU A 89 14.63 -6.08 2.68
CA LEU A 89 14.65 -7.33 3.46
C LEU A 89 13.35 -7.53 4.22
N LEU A 90 12.74 -6.44 4.72
CA LEU A 90 11.43 -6.48 5.36
C LEU A 90 10.36 -7.05 4.41
N ARG A 91 10.39 -6.66 3.14
CA ARG A 91 9.48 -7.21 2.11
C ARG A 91 9.62 -8.73 1.95
N LEU A 92 10.81 -9.28 2.15
CA LEU A 92 11.07 -10.72 2.05
C LEU A 92 10.56 -11.48 3.28
N VAL A 93 10.80 -10.90 4.47
CA VAL A 93 10.50 -11.52 5.77
C VAL A 93 8.99 -11.53 6.05
N VAL A 94 8.26 -10.48 5.68
CA VAL A 94 6.82 -10.41 5.93
C VAL A 94 6.04 -11.20 4.86
N PRO A 95 5.21 -12.20 5.26
CA PRO A 95 4.40 -12.97 4.32
C PRO A 95 3.46 -12.09 3.50
N ARG A 96 3.27 -12.42 2.22
CA ARG A 96 2.39 -11.65 1.32
C ARG A 96 0.98 -11.50 1.86
N ARG A 97 0.42 -12.56 2.43
CA ARG A 97 -0.92 -12.55 3.01
C ARG A 97 -1.07 -11.50 4.12
N THR A 98 -0.07 -11.41 4.99
CA THR A 98 -0.04 -10.41 6.08
C THR A 98 0.07 -8.99 5.52
N LYS A 99 0.94 -8.78 4.53
CA LYS A 99 1.09 -7.47 3.86
C LYS A 99 -0.23 -6.99 3.25
N TYR A 100 -0.88 -7.84 2.47
CA TYR A 100 -2.12 -7.51 1.79
C TYR A 100 -3.27 -7.27 2.77
N PHE A 101 -3.39 -8.10 3.81
CA PHE A 101 -4.38 -7.90 4.87
C PHE A 101 -4.18 -6.55 5.60
N ARG A 102 -2.93 -6.17 5.92
CA ARG A 102 -2.65 -4.89 6.56
C ARG A 102 -2.90 -3.71 5.62
N ALA A 103 -2.55 -3.84 4.35
CA ALA A 103 -2.79 -2.81 3.35
C ALA A 103 -4.29 -2.59 3.11
N SER A 104 -5.08 -3.64 2.96
CA SER A 104 -6.54 -3.55 2.81
C SER A 104 -7.21 -2.94 4.04
N ASN A 105 -6.81 -3.34 5.25
CA ASN A 105 -7.32 -2.70 6.47
C ASN A 105 -6.98 -1.20 6.54
N MET A 106 -5.81 -0.80 6.04
CA MET A 106 -5.44 0.61 5.99
C MET A 106 -6.27 1.35 4.93
N ALA A 107 -6.50 0.76 3.76
CA ALA A 107 -7.36 1.33 2.73
C ALA A 107 -8.76 1.62 3.28
N MET A 108 -9.38 0.63 3.94
CA MET A 108 -10.69 0.80 4.56
C MET A 108 -10.68 1.88 5.65
N ARG A 109 -9.63 1.94 6.48
CA ARG A 109 -9.49 2.99 7.50
C ARG A 109 -9.38 4.36 6.85
N GLN A 110 -8.62 4.50 5.77
CA GLN A 110 -8.51 5.76 5.04
C GLN A 110 -9.84 6.15 4.39
N PHE A 111 -10.57 5.22 3.80
CA PHE A 111 -11.91 5.45 3.27
C PHE A 111 -12.85 6.11 4.29
N LEU A 112 -12.83 5.61 5.53
CA LEU A 112 -13.61 6.17 6.62
C LEU A 112 -13.03 7.51 7.13
N THR A 113 -11.71 7.61 7.29
CA THR A 113 -11.05 8.81 7.83
C THR A 113 -11.21 10.01 6.90
N GLN A 114 -11.10 9.78 5.58
CA GLN A 114 -11.27 10.81 4.56
C GLN A 114 -12.75 11.10 4.24
N ARG A 115 -13.67 10.46 4.94
CA ARG A 115 -15.11 10.63 4.79
C ARG A 115 -15.63 10.37 3.37
N VAL A 116 -14.97 9.51 2.62
CA VAL A 116 -15.37 9.16 1.25
C VAL A 116 -16.79 8.57 1.22
N HIS A 117 -17.20 7.90 2.31
CA HIS A 117 -18.56 7.38 2.50
C HIS A 117 -19.63 8.46 2.80
N THR A 118 -19.24 9.73 2.92
CA THR A 118 -20.19 10.83 3.17
C THR A 118 -20.42 11.71 1.95
N THR A 119 -19.99 11.24 0.79
CA THR A 119 -20.21 11.93 -0.48
C THR A 119 -21.68 11.97 -0.86
N GLN A 120 -22.05 12.93 -1.67
CA GLN A 120 -23.42 13.03 -2.15
C GLN A 120 -23.78 11.78 -2.96
N ASP A 121 -24.96 11.24 -2.74
CA ASP A 121 -25.49 10.02 -3.37
C ASP A 121 -24.60 8.76 -3.16
N ASN A 122 -23.64 8.79 -2.19
CA ASN A 122 -22.68 7.73 -1.89
C ASN A 122 -21.81 7.32 -3.10
N LEU A 123 -21.46 8.29 -3.95
CA LEU A 123 -20.65 8.09 -5.14
C LEU A 123 -19.15 8.30 -4.88
N GLY A 124 -18.68 7.94 -3.71
CA GLY A 124 -17.27 8.05 -3.33
C GLY A 124 -16.42 6.86 -3.77
N CYS A 125 -15.24 7.16 -4.32
CA CYS A 125 -14.24 6.16 -4.70
C CYS A 125 -12.88 6.52 -4.10
N LEU A 126 -12.26 5.58 -3.38
CA LEU A 126 -10.91 5.73 -2.85
C LEU A 126 -9.94 4.81 -3.60
N ILE A 127 -8.88 5.39 -4.15
CA ILE A 127 -7.76 4.66 -4.74
C ILE A 127 -6.63 4.65 -3.72
N PHE A 128 -6.35 3.50 -3.13
CA PHE A 128 -5.29 3.31 -2.14
C PHE A 128 -4.09 2.62 -2.77
N VAL A 129 -2.90 3.20 -2.57
CA VAL A 129 -1.63 2.59 -2.99
C VAL A 129 -0.67 2.54 -1.82
N SER A 130 -0.05 1.38 -1.60
CA SER A 130 1.01 1.21 -0.62
C SER A 130 2.31 0.74 -1.29
N GLU A 131 3.36 1.57 -1.14
CA GLU A 131 4.66 1.33 -1.78
C GLU A 131 5.38 0.11 -1.23
N LEU A 132 5.48 -0.02 0.11
CA LEU A 132 6.21 -1.13 0.74
C LEU A 132 5.59 -2.48 0.38
N GLU A 133 4.27 -2.57 0.44
CA GLU A 133 3.51 -3.78 0.17
C GLU A 133 3.36 -4.05 -1.32
N ARG A 134 3.60 -3.04 -2.17
CA ARG A 134 3.30 -3.04 -3.61
C ARG A 134 1.85 -3.46 -3.83
N TYR A 135 0.98 -2.78 -3.11
CA TYR A 135 -0.43 -3.07 -3.06
C TYR A 135 -1.23 -1.87 -3.55
N ILE A 136 -2.25 -2.15 -4.32
CA ILE A 136 -3.25 -1.17 -4.77
C ILE A 136 -4.63 -1.76 -4.55
N GLU A 137 -5.55 -0.94 -4.10
CA GLU A 137 -6.95 -1.29 -3.87
C GLU A 137 -7.84 -0.10 -4.21
N ILE A 138 -8.97 -0.39 -4.80
CA ILE A 138 -10.03 0.56 -5.05
C ILE A 138 -11.17 0.21 -4.08
N VAL A 139 -11.52 1.17 -3.22
CA VAL A 139 -12.65 1.04 -2.28
C VAL A 139 -13.75 1.98 -2.77
N SER A 140 -14.85 1.41 -3.21
CA SER A 140 -16.02 2.14 -3.69
C SER A 140 -17.14 2.15 -2.65
N ASP A 141 -17.89 3.25 -2.61
CA ASP A 141 -19.08 3.35 -1.78
C ASP A 141 -20.29 2.66 -2.44
N HIS A 142 -21.35 2.53 -1.67
CA HIS A 142 -22.55 1.78 -2.06
C HIS A 142 -23.24 2.33 -3.32
N GLY A 143 -23.22 3.63 -3.55
CA GLY A 143 -23.76 4.23 -4.76
C GLY A 143 -23.07 3.78 -6.06
N LEU A 144 -21.84 3.26 -5.96
CA LEU A 144 -21.09 2.73 -7.11
C LEU A 144 -21.28 1.21 -7.31
N ALA A 145 -22.20 0.59 -6.57
CA ALA A 145 -22.43 -0.88 -6.62
C ALA A 145 -22.99 -1.38 -7.98
N GLU A 146 -23.46 -0.48 -8.85
CA GLU A 146 -23.89 -0.82 -10.21
C GLU A 146 -22.72 -1.16 -11.13
N ILE A 147 -21.51 -0.70 -10.79
CA ILE A 147 -20.28 -1.01 -11.56
C ILE A 147 -19.83 -2.41 -11.24
N ASP A 148 -19.61 -3.23 -12.26
CA ASP A 148 -19.12 -4.60 -12.11
C ASP A 148 -17.73 -4.60 -11.43
N ASN A 149 -17.58 -5.44 -10.40
CA ASN A 149 -16.32 -5.63 -9.68
C ASN A 149 -15.16 -6.01 -10.63
N ALA A 150 -15.43 -6.70 -11.72
CA ALA A 150 -14.42 -7.05 -12.72
C ALA A 150 -13.73 -5.82 -13.32
N ILE A 151 -14.41 -4.68 -13.40
CA ILE A 151 -13.84 -3.42 -13.90
C ILE A 151 -12.80 -2.88 -12.91
N TRP A 152 -13.12 -2.87 -11.62
CA TRP A 152 -12.20 -2.48 -10.56
C TRP A 152 -10.97 -3.40 -10.49
N GLU A 153 -11.20 -4.72 -10.58
CA GLU A 153 -10.12 -5.71 -10.60
C GLU A 153 -9.20 -5.54 -11.81
N ASN A 154 -9.73 -5.22 -12.98
CA ASN A 154 -8.94 -4.94 -14.17
C ASN A 154 -8.10 -3.68 -14.02
N ALA A 155 -8.66 -2.59 -13.48
CA ALA A 155 -7.92 -1.36 -13.21
C ALA A 155 -6.73 -1.62 -12.26
N VAL A 156 -6.97 -2.37 -11.17
CA VAL A 156 -5.93 -2.77 -10.22
C VAL A 156 -4.88 -3.67 -10.88
N THR A 157 -5.32 -4.68 -11.67
CA THR A 157 -4.41 -5.64 -12.32
C THR A 157 -3.46 -4.96 -13.30
N ASN A 158 -3.93 -3.96 -14.05
CA ASN A 158 -3.13 -3.20 -14.99
C ASN A 158 -2.13 -2.26 -14.30
N ALA A 159 -2.44 -1.77 -13.11
CA ALA A 159 -1.58 -0.87 -12.34
C ALA A 159 -0.46 -1.60 -11.55
N ILE A 160 -0.67 -2.86 -11.14
CA ILE A 160 0.28 -3.64 -10.33
C ILE A 160 1.68 -3.78 -10.99
N PRO A 161 1.83 -4.05 -12.29
CA PRO A 161 3.15 -4.16 -12.92
C PRO A 161 3.97 -2.88 -12.79
N LEU A 162 3.37 -1.72 -13.02
CA LEU A 162 4.01 -0.40 -12.89
C LEU A 162 4.45 -0.15 -11.45
N LEU A 163 3.58 -0.45 -10.49
CA LEU A 163 3.91 -0.33 -9.07
C LEU A 163 5.06 -1.25 -8.65
N LYS A 164 5.15 -2.46 -9.23
CA LYS A 164 6.28 -3.39 -8.97
C LYS A 164 7.60 -2.89 -9.54
N GLN A 165 7.58 -2.14 -10.62
CA GLN A 165 8.74 -1.51 -11.23
C GLN A 165 9.18 -0.25 -10.48
N GLY A 166 8.36 0.25 -9.55
CA GLY A 166 8.59 1.48 -8.79
C GLY A 166 8.06 2.73 -9.49
N GLU A 167 7.32 2.56 -10.58
CA GLU A 167 6.67 3.64 -11.32
C GLU A 167 5.34 4.02 -10.66
N ILE A 168 5.43 4.64 -9.47
CA ILE A 168 4.26 4.95 -8.65
C ILE A 168 3.34 5.93 -9.38
N GLU A 169 3.91 6.99 -9.98
CA GLU A 169 3.14 8.00 -10.72
C GLU A 169 2.38 7.39 -11.90
N SER A 170 3.07 6.62 -12.75
CA SER A 170 2.46 5.96 -13.92
C SER A 170 1.35 4.99 -13.50
N SER A 171 1.55 4.29 -12.38
CA SER A 171 0.55 3.40 -11.80
C SER A 171 -0.71 4.17 -11.38
N PHE A 172 -0.55 5.33 -10.73
CA PHE A 172 -1.66 6.19 -10.34
C PHE A 172 -2.38 6.78 -11.56
N VAL A 173 -1.65 7.35 -12.50
CA VAL A 173 -2.22 7.94 -13.73
C VAL A 173 -3.09 6.90 -14.46
N ASN A 174 -2.56 5.69 -14.68
CA ASN A 174 -3.30 4.63 -15.33
C ASN A 174 -4.60 4.27 -14.55
N THR A 175 -4.49 4.16 -13.23
CA THR A 175 -5.67 3.83 -12.39
C THR A 175 -6.71 4.95 -12.43
N ILE A 176 -6.28 6.22 -12.31
CA ILE A 176 -7.19 7.39 -12.37
C ILE A 176 -7.91 7.44 -13.71
N GLU A 177 -7.19 7.26 -14.81
CA GLU A 177 -7.79 7.34 -16.16
C GLU A 177 -8.78 6.19 -16.38
N THR A 178 -8.44 4.98 -15.95
CA THR A 178 -9.34 3.82 -16.06
C THR A 178 -10.58 4.00 -15.19
N VAL A 179 -10.41 4.33 -13.92
CA VAL A 179 -11.51 4.56 -12.97
C VAL A 179 -12.35 5.75 -13.42
N GLY A 180 -11.70 6.84 -13.80
CA GLY A 180 -12.37 8.06 -14.24
C GLY A 180 -13.24 7.86 -15.47
N SER A 181 -12.77 7.10 -16.46
CA SER A 181 -13.58 6.81 -17.66
C SER A 181 -14.85 6.04 -17.32
N VAL A 182 -14.75 5.05 -16.42
CA VAL A 182 -15.89 4.27 -15.95
C VAL A 182 -16.88 5.13 -15.17
N LEU A 183 -16.40 5.99 -14.28
CA LEU A 183 -17.26 6.87 -13.49
C LEU A 183 -17.96 7.90 -14.37
N ILE A 184 -17.31 8.45 -15.38
CA ILE A 184 -17.92 9.38 -16.35
C ILE A 184 -19.03 8.68 -17.16
N GLU A 185 -18.82 7.42 -17.53
CA GLU A 185 -19.78 6.64 -18.32
C GLU A 185 -21.05 6.32 -17.53
N HIS A 186 -20.89 5.89 -16.26
CA HIS A 186 -22.02 5.45 -15.43
C HIS A 186 -22.68 6.59 -14.65
N PHE A 187 -21.92 7.59 -14.24
CA PHE A 187 -22.36 8.70 -13.41
C PHE A 187 -21.92 10.06 -13.99
N PRO A 188 -22.43 10.46 -15.16
CA PRO A 188 -22.09 11.73 -15.79
C PRO A 188 -22.52 12.91 -14.91
N ALA A 189 -21.75 14.01 -14.96
CA ALA A 189 -22.02 15.20 -14.15
C ALA A 189 -23.40 15.75 -14.41
N SER A 190 -24.24 15.81 -13.40
CA SER A 190 -25.62 16.28 -13.46
C SER A 190 -25.91 17.50 -12.56
N LYS A 191 -25.08 17.77 -11.55
CA LYS A 191 -25.29 18.78 -10.51
C LYS A 191 -24.00 19.55 -10.20
N GLU A 192 -24.14 20.78 -9.67
CA GLU A 192 -23.00 21.46 -9.05
C GLU A 192 -22.60 20.75 -7.75
N LYS A 193 -21.33 20.36 -7.64
CA LYS A 193 -20.78 19.65 -6.50
C LYS A 193 -20.15 20.56 -5.47
N LYS A 194 -20.29 20.17 -4.20
CA LYS A 194 -19.31 20.50 -3.14
C LYS A 194 -18.32 19.36 -3.06
N GLY A 195 -17.22 19.44 -3.79
CA GLY A 195 -16.16 18.43 -3.77
C GLY A 195 -15.47 18.32 -2.40
N LEU A 196 -14.89 17.14 -2.13
CA LEU A 196 -14.02 16.93 -0.97
C LEU A 196 -12.74 17.78 -1.10
N PRO A 197 -12.24 18.39 0.00
CA PRO A 197 -11.15 19.37 -0.07
C PRO A 197 -9.79 18.81 -0.49
N ASP A 198 -9.52 17.52 -0.27
CA ASP A 198 -8.21 16.91 -0.48
C ASP A 198 -8.29 15.65 -1.38
N HIS A 199 -7.92 15.82 -2.64
CA HIS A 199 -7.98 14.72 -3.63
C HIS A 199 -6.78 13.75 -3.55
N LEU A 200 -5.64 14.17 -2.99
CA LEU A 200 -4.43 13.34 -2.85
C LEU A 200 -3.82 13.51 -1.46
N ILE A 201 -3.70 12.40 -0.74
CA ILE A 201 -3.21 12.33 0.64
C ILE A 201 -2.03 11.38 0.71
N GLU A 202 -0.93 11.83 1.31
CA GLU A 202 0.25 11.00 1.59
C GLU A 202 0.29 10.65 3.09
N VAL A 203 0.39 9.34 3.43
CA VAL A 203 0.38 8.81 4.80
C VAL A 203 1.49 7.78 5.06
#